data_7dff3c2b656813ed5567132b697ba586
#
_entry.id   7dff3c2b656813ed5567132b697ba586
#
_cell.length_a   1.000
_cell.length_b   1.000
_cell.length_c   1.000
_cell.angle_alpha   90.00
_cell.angle_beta   90.00
_cell.angle_gamma   90.00
#
_symmetry.space_group_name_H-M   'P 1'
#
loop_
_entity.id
_entity.type
_entity.pdbx_description
1 polymer ?
#
loop_
_entity_poly.entity_id
_entity_poly.type
_entity_poly.pdbx_seq_one_letter_code
_entity_poly.pdbx_strand_id
1 'polypeptide(L)'
;MEAIDGSLFTAKHAGGYAWWDFIKNLRQIRDDGSSLAIPSDSPGHWTAALSAGSRLRLAYDVDLSFAEKLRNGDLRGGLLLGDSLYLVNRALFVMTNASGPKNIEFDLPPSFMIATPWTEIAERHFRAGDNRELTENWTIFGRFPVVGFNQRNLQVTFAFPGVSDYEESLLKPLFEPVLHEYLRIFPQTPATHLFFAFFHGAEDNGEGFLNSTTLTTSDPISPKNRILWTNLLAHEIFHHWNGGLLVPAEDEKTSWFSEGVTEYMANRTISRTGLISTELFLRKLEAHVAMYDYWMWAPPFQKTTLEGAGGDKDFNRPAVYSGGVVAAFCLDTKIQTQTGGSRTLEDLLQLMMQRYGLTGKQWGSDNLVRDASEVTGVDLSDFFRRYIRNREVLPVKTCLGDAGFDAALSDYAGEPFITLQEHPSLTARSIRARLRGRNAR
;
A
#
# COMPACT_ATOMS: atom_id res chain seq x y z
N MET A 1 -19.52 -23.66 16.09
CA MET A 1 -19.00 -23.95 14.73
C MET A 1 -20.15 -23.65 13.78
N GLU A 2 -19.98 -22.60 12.98
CA GLU A 2 -20.92 -22.37 11.88
C GLU A 2 -20.84 -23.56 10.91
N ALA A 3 -22.01 -23.95 10.41
CA ALA A 3 -22.08 -25.07 9.45
C ALA A 3 -21.46 -24.59 8.13
N ILE A 4 -20.47 -25.34 7.62
CA ILE A 4 -19.94 -25.15 6.29
C ILE A 4 -21.00 -25.59 5.31
N ASP A 5 -21.39 -24.73 4.36
CA ASP A 5 -22.45 -25.00 3.39
C ASP A 5 -21.96 -25.78 2.14
N GLY A 6 -20.69 -26.17 2.13
CA GLY A 6 -20.05 -26.85 1.00
C GLY A 6 -19.53 -25.93 -0.10
N SER A 7 -19.76 -24.63 0.00
CA SER A 7 -19.22 -23.63 -0.92
C SER A 7 -17.71 -23.48 -0.73
N LEU A 8 -16.98 -23.60 -1.83
CA LEU A 8 -15.54 -23.47 -1.90
C LEU A 8 -15.18 -22.36 -2.89
N PHE A 9 -14.21 -21.52 -2.54
CA PHE A 9 -13.82 -20.42 -3.40
C PHE A 9 -12.33 -20.05 -3.26
N THR A 10 -11.79 -19.43 -4.29
CA THR A 10 -10.48 -18.75 -4.21
C THR A 10 -10.67 -17.25 -3.99
N ALA A 11 -9.62 -16.58 -3.48
CA ALA A 11 -9.63 -15.14 -3.34
C ALA A 11 -9.80 -14.47 -4.72
N LYS A 12 -10.55 -13.36 -4.76
CA LYS A 12 -10.70 -12.53 -5.96
C LYS A 12 -9.72 -11.37 -5.90
N HIS A 13 -9.09 -11.07 -7.02
CA HIS A 13 -8.31 -9.86 -7.20
C HIS A 13 -9.18 -8.73 -7.74
N ALA A 14 -8.97 -7.51 -7.27
CA ALA A 14 -9.68 -6.31 -7.74
C ALA A 14 -9.50 -6.03 -9.25
N GLY A 15 -8.41 -6.52 -9.86
CA GLY A 15 -8.11 -6.39 -11.28
C GLY A 15 -8.64 -7.52 -12.19
N GLY A 16 -9.50 -8.41 -11.68
CA GLY A 16 -10.14 -9.44 -12.51
C GLY A 16 -9.29 -10.66 -12.85
N TYR A 17 -8.12 -10.84 -12.20
CA TYR A 17 -7.29 -12.03 -12.41
C TYR A 17 -7.91 -13.25 -11.75
N ALA A 18 -7.90 -14.35 -12.50
CA ALA A 18 -8.47 -15.61 -12.08
C ALA A 18 -7.44 -16.43 -11.28
N TRP A 19 -7.28 -16.15 -10.00
CA TRP A 19 -6.42 -16.93 -9.10
C TRP A 19 -6.76 -18.42 -9.08
N TRP A 20 -7.98 -18.78 -9.46
CA TRP A 20 -8.45 -20.15 -9.57
C TRP A 20 -7.68 -20.98 -10.62
N ASP A 21 -7.03 -20.37 -11.61
CA ASP A 21 -6.23 -21.06 -12.63
C ASP A 21 -5.04 -21.82 -12.04
N PHE A 22 -4.57 -21.43 -10.87
CA PHE A 22 -3.52 -22.15 -10.14
C PHE A 22 -4.00 -23.45 -9.50
N ILE A 23 -5.28 -23.55 -9.16
CA ILE A 23 -5.85 -24.72 -8.49
C ILE A 23 -6.20 -25.80 -9.51
N LYS A 24 -5.59 -26.98 -9.36
CA LYS A 24 -5.81 -28.15 -10.21
C LYS A 24 -6.22 -29.35 -9.36
N ASN A 25 -6.93 -30.27 -9.97
CA ASN A 25 -7.27 -31.59 -9.40
C ASN A 25 -7.93 -31.50 -8.01
N LEU A 26 -8.82 -30.52 -7.80
CA LEU A 26 -9.54 -30.38 -6.53
C LEU A 26 -10.42 -31.61 -6.28
N ARG A 27 -10.26 -32.23 -5.12
CA ARG A 27 -10.96 -33.44 -4.71
C ARG A 27 -11.29 -33.43 -3.22
N GLN A 28 -12.43 -33.98 -2.89
CA GLN A 28 -12.80 -34.31 -1.51
C GLN A 28 -12.21 -35.66 -1.12
N ILE A 29 -11.57 -35.73 0.03
CA ILE A 29 -11.08 -36.97 0.62
C ILE A 29 -12.13 -37.44 1.63
N ARG A 30 -12.62 -38.66 1.46
CA ARG A 30 -13.59 -39.30 2.35
C ARG A 30 -12.90 -40.00 3.52
N ASP A 31 -13.67 -40.34 4.55
CA ASP A 31 -13.13 -41.00 5.75
C ASP A 31 -12.58 -42.40 5.47
N ASP A 32 -13.02 -43.07 4.43
CA ASP A 32 -12.48 -44.36 3.95
C ASP A 32 -11.19 -44.23 3.11
N GLY A 33 -10.70 -42.99 2.94
CA GLY A 33 -9.52 -42.67 2.14
C GLY A 33 -9.77 -42.55 0.64
N SER A 34 -10.99 -42.83 0.16
CA SER A 34 -11.33 -42.62 -1.25
C SER A 34 -11.41 -41.11 -1.59
N SER A 35 -11.24 -40.78 -2.87
CA SER A 35 -11.31 -39.37 -3.31
C SER A 35 -12.44 -39.20 -4.35
N LEU A 36 -13.12 -38.05 -4.26
CA LEU A 36 -14.16 -37.64 -5.20
C LEU A 36 -13.73 -36.32 -5.83
N ALA A 37 -13.59 -36.26 -7.15
CA ALA A 37 -13.30 -35.01 -7.86
C ALA A 37 -14.45 -34.01 -7.67
N ILE A 38 -14.08 -32.76 -7.44
CA ILE A 38 -15.02 -31.63 -7.34
C ILE A 38 -14.85 -30.80 -8.60
N PRO A 39 -15.80 -30.87 -9.57
CA PRO A 39 -15.75 -30.02 -10.74
C PRO A 39 -15.99 -28.57 -10.36
N SER A 40 -15.41 -27.64 -11.13
CA SER A 40 -15.66 -26.21 -10.94
C SER A 40 -17.07 -25.88 -11.43
N ASP A 41 -17.82 -25.17 -10.60
CA ASP A 41 -19.15 -24.63 -10.94
C ASP A 41 -19.03 -23.36 -11.79
N SER A 42 -18.03 -22.55 -11.47
CA SER A 42 -17.66 -21.34 -12.20
C SER A 42 -16.22 -20.96 -11.84
N PRO A 43 -15.58 -20.02 -12.53
CA PRO A 43 -14.23 -19.59 -12.23
C PRO A 43 -14.04 -19.27 -10.75
N GLY A 44 -13.17 -20.02 -10.07
CA GLY A 44 -12.84 -19.85 -8.65
C GLY A 44 -13.91 -20.33 -7.66
N HIS A 45 -14.91 -21.10 -8.12
CA HIS A 45 -15.97 -21.63 -7.28
C HIS A 45 -16.22 -23.11 -7.52
N TRP A 46 -16.43 -23.83 -6.43
CA TRP A 46 -16.76 -25.26 -6.42
C TRP A 46 -17.78 -25.55 -5.30
N THR A 47 -18.50 -26.63 -5.43
CA THR A 47 -19.40 -27.10 -4.37
C THR A 47 -19.03 -28.53 -3.98
N ALA A 48 -18.67 -28.71 -2.70
CA ALA A 48 -18.42 -30.03 -2.13
C ALA A 48 -19.73 -30.64 -1.60
N ALA A 49 -19.91 -31.91 -1.82
CA ALA A 49 -21.05 -32.66 -1.23
C ALA A 49 -20.77 -32.84 0.28
N LEU A 50 -21.56 -32.22 1.14
CA LEU A 50 -21.48 -32.33 2.58
C LEU A 50 -22.69 -33.01 3.18
N SER A 51 -22.45 -33.92 4.13
CA SER A 51 -23.47 -34.39 5.06
C SER A 51 -23.43 -33.54 6.32
N ALA A 52 -24.57 -33.31 6.96
CA ALA A 52 -24.63 -32.50 8.19
C ALA A 52 -23.68 -33.06 9.25
N GLY A 53 -22.83 -32.21 9.81
CA GLY A 53 -21.83 -32.55 10.82
C GLY A 53 -20.54 -33.22 10.32
N SER A 54 -20.36 -33.37 9.00
CA SER A 54 -19.14 -33.95 8.41
C SER A 54 -17.99 -32.96 8.47
N ARG A 55 -16.76 -33.49 8.56
CA ARG A 55 -15.54 -32.75 8.28
C ARG A 55 -15.29 -32.73 6.77
N LEU A 56 -15.02 -31.56 6.21
CA LEU A 56 -14.55 -31.43 4.85
C LEU A 56 -13.02 -31.58 4.82
N ARG A 57 -12.53 -32.58 4.09
CA ARG A 57 -11.10 -32.74 3.79
C ARG A 57 -10.93 -32.58 2.28
N LEU A 58 -10.10 -31.64 1.89
CA LEU A 58 -9.77 -31.35 0.50
C LEU A 58 -8.33 -31.73 0.20
N ALA A 59 -8.06 -32.10 -1.05
CA ALA A 59 -6.73 -32.17 -1.62
C ALA A 59 -6.78 -31.54 -3.03
N TYR A 60 -5.75 -30.80 -3.37
CA TYR A 60 -5.59 -30.16 -4.68
C TYR A 60 -4.11 -29.92 -4.96
N ASP A 61 -3.80 -29.71 -6.21
CA ASP A 61 -2.48 -29.31 -6.65
C ASP A 61 -2.49 -27.82 -6.98
N VAL A 62 -1.39 -27.13 -6.70
CA VAL A 62 -1.18 -25.74 -7.11
C VAL A 62 -0.20 -25.72 -8.26
N ASP A 63 -0.63 -25.26 -9.44
CA ASP A 63 0.19 -25.19 -10.63
C ASP A 63 1.07 -23.95 -10.61
N LEU A 64 2.32 -24.12 -10.21
CA LEU A 64 3.31 -23.04 -10.11
C LEU A 64 3.97 -22.67 -11.44
N SER A 65 3.63 -23.34 -12.55
CA SER A 65 4.19 -23.01 -13.88
C SER A 65 3.84 -21.59 -14.33
N PHE A 66 2.79 -20.99 -13.79
CA PHE A 66 2.43 -19.60 -14.00
C PHE A 66 3.43 -18.62 -13.37
N ALA A 67 4.07 -19.00 -12.27
CA ALA A 67 5.08 -18.16 -11.60
C ALA A 67 6.24 -17.79 -12.53
N GLU A 68 6.61 -18.66 -13.46
CA GLU A 68 7.64 -18.36 -14.47
C GLU A 68 7.15 -17.48 -15.61
N LYS A 69 5.87 -17.55 -15.99
CA LYS A 69 5.29 -16.76 -17.09
C LYS A 69 5.05 -15.31 -16.72
N LEU A 70 4.89 -15.03 -15.43
CA LEU A 70 4.66 -13.68 -14.90
C LEU A 70 5.95 -12.89 -14.65
N ARG A 71 7.09 -13.37 -15.15
CA ARG A 71 8.42 -12.74 -14.98
C ARG A 71 8.55 -11.29 -15.48
N ASN A 72 7.60 -10.78 -16.22
CA ASN A 72 7.65 -9.43 -16.81
C ASN A 72 7.14 -8.32 -15.85
N GLY A 73 7.44 -8.42 -14.55
CA GLY A 73 7.11 -7.39 -13.56
C GLY A 73 5.75 -7.54 -12.90
N ASP A 74 4.96 -8.54 -13.25
CA ASP A 74 3.68 -8.82 -12.61
C ASP A 74 3.86 -9.80 -11.43
N LEU A 75 3.84 -9.28 -10.21
CA LEU A 75 4.03 -10.02 -8.96
C LEU A 75 2.78 -10.78 -8.50
N ARG A 76 1.71 -10.76 -9.26
CA ARG A 76 0.37 -11.19 -8.85
C ARG A 76 0.21 -12.67 -8.56
N GLY A 77 1.09 -13.53 -9.05
CA GLY A 77 1.01 -14.99 -8.83
C GLY A 77 2.13 -15.55 -7.96
N GLY A 78 3.35 -15.25 -8.34
CA GLY A 78 4.56 -15.72 -7.68
C GLY A 78 5.77 -15.69 -8.60
N LEU A 79 6.95 -15.85 -8.00
CA LEU A 79 8.23 -15.80 -8.71
C LEU A 79 9.17 -16.88 -8.16
N LEU A 80 9.89 -17.53 -9.08
CA LEU A 80 11.04 -18.36 -8.73
C LEU A 80 12.29 -17.48 -8.75
N LEU A 81 12.94 -17.35 -7.60
CA LEU A 81 14.08 -16.46 -7.35
C LEU A 81 15.26 -17.26 -6.85
N GLY A 82 16.06 -17.83 -7.77
CA GLY A 82 17.15 -18.76 -7.42
C GLY A 82 16.62 -20.00 -6.68
N ASP A 83 17.08 -20.22 -5.45
CA ASP A 83 16.64 -21.33 -4.58
C ASP A 83 15.38 -20.99 -3.76
N SER A 84 14.70 -19.90 -4.10
CA SER A 84 13.55 -19.40 -3.34
C SER A 84 12.31 -19.26 -4.23
N LEU A 85 11.16 -19.53 -3.67
CA LEU A 85 9.86 -19.41 -4.32
C LEU A 85 9.03 -18.37 -3.56
N TYR A 86 8.72 -17.26 -4.19
CA TYR A 86 7.78 -16.26 -3.71
C TYR A 86 6.40 -16.57 -4.26
N LEU A 87 5.38 -16.56 -3.41
CA LEU A 87 3.98 -16.83 -3.79
C LEU A 87 3.03 -15.85 -3.11
N VAL A 88 2.12 -15.31 -3.89
CA VAL A 88 0.96 -14.58 -3.38
C VAL A 88 -0.04 -15.59 -2.83
N ASN A 89 -0.44 -15.44 -1.57
CA ASN A 89 -1.25 -16.45 -0.88
C ASN A 89 -2.64 -16.66 -1.49
N ARG A 90 -3.18 -15.65 -2.19
CA ARG A 90 -4.42 -15.76 -2.97
C ARG A 90 -4.38 -16.93 -3.97
N ALA A 91 -3.20 -17.24 -4.49
CA ALA A 91 -3.02 -18.32 -5.45
C ALA A 91 -2.91 -19.72 -4.80
N LEU A 92 -2.70 -19.79 -3.48
CA LEU A 92 -2.42 -21.04 -2.78
C LEU A 92 -3.65 -21.72 -2.20
N PHE A 93 -4.65 -20.95 -1.75
CA PHE A 93 -5.66 -21.48 -0.85
C PHE A 93 -7.07 -21.55 -1.47
N VAL A 94 -7.68 -22.73 -1.36
CA VAL A 94 -9.12 -22.91 -1.50
C VAL A 94 -9.76 -22.70 -0.14
N MET A 95 -10.69 -21.76 -0.06
CA MET A 95 -11.33 -21.32 1.18
C MET A 95 -12.76 -21.82 1.29
N THR A 96 -13.26 -21.80 2.51
CA THR A 96 -14.69 -21.97 2.84
C THR A 96 -15.21 -20.67 3.47
N ASN A 97 -16.52 -20.57 3.65
CA ASN A 97 -17.18 -19.50 4.39
C ASN A 97 -17.00 -19.59 5.92
N ALA A 98 -16.25 -20.58 6.43
CA ALA A 98 -15.99 -20.72 7.85
C ALA A 98 -15.19 -19.52 8.38
N SER A 99 -15.68 -18.88 9.43
CA SER A 99 -15.02 -17.81 10.17
C SER A 99 -13.90 -18.34 11.08
N GLY A 100 -13.08 -17.42 11.61
CA GLY A 100 -12.06 -17.70 12.62
C GLY A 100 -10.69 -18.15 12.07
N PRO A 101 -9.76 -18.47 12.96
CA PRO A 101 -8.37 -18.68 12.63
C PRO A 101 -8.14 -19.93 11.76
N LYS A 102 -7.12 -19.85 10.92
CA LYS A 102 -6.63 -20.92 10.05
C LYS A 102 -5.26 -21.36 10.56
N ASN A 103 -5.09 -22.66 10.77
CA ASN A 103 -3.78 -23.25 11.08
C ASN A 103 -3.19 -23.81 9.78
N ILE A 104 -1.95 -23.49 9.54
CA ILE A 104 -1.20 -23.87 8.34
C ILE A 104 0.03 -24.64 8.79
N GLU A 105 0.22 -25.81 8.23
CA GLU A 105 1.41 -26.64 8.43
C GLU A 105 2.10 -26.85 7.08
N PHE A 106 3.42 -26.68 7.06
CA PHE A 106 4.22 -26.87 5.86
C PHE A 106 5.12 -28.08 6.00
N ASP A 107 5.00 -29.00 5.06
CA ASP A 107 5.94 -30.11 4.85
C ASP A 107 6.89 -29.75 3.71
N LEU A 108 8.10 -29.34 4.04
CA LEU A 108 9.12 -28.84 3.13
C LEU A 108 10.48 -29.48 3.45
N PRO A 109 11.42 -29.48 2.48
CA PRO A 109 12.78 -29.91 2.74
C PRO A 109 13.38 -29.21 3.99
N PRO A 110 14.14 -29.94 4.83
CA PRO A 110 14.67 -29.37 6.09
C PRO A 110 15.50 -28.11 5.93
N SER A 111 16.15 -27.95 4.76
CA SER A 111 16.97 -26.77 4.45
C SER A 111 16.17 -25.54 4.01
N PHE A 112 14.84 -25.67 3.83
CA PHE A 112 14.00 -24.55 3.41
C PHE A 112 13.52 -23.77 4.64
N MET A 113 13.64 -22.46 4.56
CA MET A 113 13.00 -21.50 5.45
C MET A 113 11.62 -21.15 4.91
N ILE A 114 10.79 -20.64 5.80
CA ILE A 114 9.46 -20.10 5.50
C ILE A 114 9.44 -18.67 6.01
N ALA A 115 9.10 -17.75 5.15
CA ALA A 115 8.88 -16.38 5.51
C ALA A 115 7.43 -15.99 5.18
N THR A 116 6.68 -15.58 6.20
CA THR A 116 5.27 -15.19 6.11
C THR A 116 4.92 -14.26 7.28
N PRO A 117 3.94 -13.36 7.15
CA PRO A 117 3.51 -12.49 8.25
C PRO A 117 2.65 -13.21 9.31
N TRP A 118 2.27 -14.46 9.09
CA TRP A 118 1.45 -15.20 10.05
C TRP A 118 2.21 -15.51 11.35
N THR A 119 1.48 -15.68 12.44
CA THR A 119 2.07 -16.06 13.72
C THR A 119 2.55 -17.51 13.68
N GLU A 120 3.84 -17.75 13.87
CA GLU A 120 4.38 -19.08 14.08
C GLU A 120 3.99 -19.59 15.47
N ILE A 121 3.29 -20.72 15.53
CA ILE A 121 2.79 -21.34 16.77
C ILE A 121 3.60 -22.59 17.17
N ALA A 122 4.31 -23.18 16.23
CA ALA A 122 5.30 -24.23 16.39
C ALA A 122 6.18 -24.25 15.14
N GLU A 123 7.28 -25.01 15.16
CA GLU A 123 8.16 -25.14 13.99
C GLU A 123 7.35 -25.50 12.74
N ARG A 124 7.38 -24.63 11.70
CA ARG A 124 6.64 -24.77 10.44
C ARG A 124 5.12 -24.80 10.56
N HIS A 125 4.59 -24.48 11.74
CA HIS A 125 3.17 -24.35 12.00
C HIS A 125 2.82 -22.89 12.23
N PHE A 126 1.91 -22.37 11.44
CA PHE A 126 1.51 -20.96 11.44
C PHE A 126 0.02 -20.83 11.69
N ARG A 127 -0.38 -19.62 12.12
CA ARG A 127 -1.78 -19.25 12.31
C ARG A 127 -2.05 -17.92 11.67
N ALA A 128 -3.00 -17.90 10.73
CA ALA A 128 -3.68 -16.71 10.23
C ALA A 128 -5.00 -16.51 11.00
N GLY A 129 -5.36 -15.28 11.32
CA GLY A 129 -6.54 -14.97 12.14
C GLY A 129 -7.87 -15.24 11.44
N ASP A 130 -7.90 -15.09 10.11
CA ASP A 130 -9.09 -15.32 9.29
C ASP A 130 -8.72 -15.60 7.82
N ASN A 131 -9.73 -15.67 6.94
CA ASN A 131 -9.52 -15.84 5.51
C ASN A 131 -8.79 -14.65 4.87
N ARG A 132 -9.01 -13.42 5.35
CA ARG A 132 -8.37 -12.23 4.81
C ARG A 132 -6.88 -12.25 5.13
N GLU A 133 -6.51 -12.49 6.37
CA GLU A 133 -5.10 -12.62 6.76
C GLU A 133 -4.41 -13.80 6.04
N LEU A 134 -5.14 -14.90 5.82
CA LEU A 134 -4.64 -16.04 5.09
C LEU A 134 -4.25 -15.68 3.64
N THR A 135 -5.10 -14.93 2.93
CA THR A 135 -4.98 -14.74 1.49
C THR A 135 -4.40 -13.39 1.06
N GLU A 136 -4.62 -12.33 1.86
CA GLU A 136 -4.14 -10.98 1.56
C GLU A 136 -2.69 -10.74 2.02
N ASN A 137 -1.83 -11.71 1.76
CA ASN A 137 -0.42 -11.72 2.09
C ASN A 137 0.35 -12.56 1.08
N TRP A 138 1.67 -12.66 1.25
CA TRP A 138 2.52 -13.56 0.50
C TRP A 138 3.36 -14.43 1.43
N THR A 139 3.92 -15.49 0.87
CA THR A 139 4.81 -16.43 1.57
C THR A 139 6.01 -16.72 0.68
N ILE A 140 7.19 -16.81 1.29
CA ILE A 140 8.42 -17.22 0.62
C ILE A 140 8.89 -18.54 1.21
N PHE A 141 9.29 -19.45 0.33
CA PHE A 141 9.89 -20.73 0.66
C PHE A 141 11.29 -20.79 0.06
N GLY A 142 12.26 -21.39 0.77
CA GLY A 142 13.58 -21.65 0.21
C GLY A 142 14.73 -21.21 1.06
N ARG A 143 15.83 -20.75 0.41
CA ARG A 143 17.05 -20.29 1.07
C ARG A 143 17.26 -18.82 0.72
N PHE A 144 17.12 -17.96 1.71
CA PHE A 144 17.28 -16.51 1.54
C PHE A 144 17.69 -15.86 2.85
N PRO A 145 18.42 -14.74 2.81
CA PRO A 145 18.72 -13.95 3.99
C PRO A 145 17.46 -13.31 4.58
N VAL A 146 17.43 -13.21 5.90
CA VAL A 146 16.36 -12.56 6.67
C VAL A 146 16.98 -11.61 7.70
N VAL A 147 16.45 -10.39 7.78
CA VAL A 147 16.82 -9.39 8.78
C VAL A 147 15.57 -8.98 9.54
N GLY A 148 15.65 -8.98 10.86
CA GLY A 148 14.52 -8.61 11.71
C GLY A 148 14.89 -7.61 12.79
N PHE A 149 13.95 -6.78 13.17
CA PHE A 149 14.04 -5.91 14.34
C PHE A 149 12.67 -5.64 14.93
N ASN A 150 12.65 -5.16 16.17
CA ASN A 150 11.42 -4.78 16.85
C ASN A 150 11.37 -3.28 17.08
N GLN A 151 10.20 -2.67 16.86
CA GLN A 151 9.91 -1.29 17.21
C GLN A 151 8.61 -1.21 17.99
N ARG A 152 8.68 -0.84 19.27
CA ARG A 152 7.59 -0.98 20.24
C ARG A 152 7.13 -2.46 20.31
N ASN A 153 5.85 -2.71 20.04
CA ASN A 153 5.24 -4.03 19.99
C ASN A 153 5.08 -4.58 18.55
N LEU A 154 5.72 -3.95 17.57
CA LEU A 154 5.70 -4.34 16.18
C LEU A 154 6.99 -5.07 15.82
N GLN A 155 6.88 -6.30 15.39
CA GLN A 155 7.96 -7.03 14.75
C GLN A 155 8.05 -6.61 13.27
N VAL A 156 9.24 -6.43 12.77
CA VAL A 156 9.49 -6.14 11.35
C VAL A 156 10.51 -7.13 10.83
N THR A 157 10.22 -7.74 9.71
CA THR A 157 11.10 -8.70 9.05
C THR A 157 11.28 -8.33 7.58
N PHE A 158 12.53 -8.38 7.12
CA PHE A 158 12.91 -8.27 5.71
C PHE A 158 13.45 -9.61 5.22
N ALA A 159 12.98 -10.06 4.06
CA ALA A 159 13.50 -11.21 3.35
C ALA A 159 14.07 -10.81 2.00
N PHE A 160 15.14 -11.46 1.57
CA PHE A 160 15.87 -11.17 0.33
C PHE A 160 15.97 -12.41 -0.57
N PRO A 161 14.86 -12.91 -1.12
CA PRO A 161 14.88 -14.06 -1.99
C PRO A 161 15.61 -13.74 -3.30
N GLY A 162 16.62 -14.57 -3.63
CA GLY A 162 17.42 -14.40 -4.85
C GLY A 162 18.35 -13.18 -4.86
N VAL A 163 18.51 -12.46 -3.74
CA VAL A 163 19.39 -11.30 -3.61
C VAL A 163 20.57 -11.64 -2.72
N SER A 164 21.78 -11.45 -3.22
CA SER A 164 23.03 -11.70 -2.48
C SER A 164 23.85 -10.43 -2.21
N ASP A 165 23.51 -9.32 -2.84
CA ASP A 165 24.28 -8.08 -2.90
C ASP A 165 23.57 -6.89 -2.26
N TYR A 166 22.74 -7.13 -1.23
CA TYR A 166 22.13 -6.06 -0.46
C TYR A 166 23.03 -5.58 0.70
N GLU A 167 22.90 -4.33 1.04
CA GLU A 167 23.60 -3.74 2.17
C GLU A 167 22.66 -3.62 3.39
N GLU A 168 22.67 -4.66 4.25
CA GLU A 168 21.82 -4.72 5.45
C GLU A 168 21.93 -3.48 6.32
N SER A 169 23.15 -2.91 6.43
CA SER A 169 23.42 -1.73 7.23
C SER A 169 22.61 -0.50 6.82
N LEU A 170 22.09 -0.45 5.58
CA LEU A 170 21.27 0.66 5.09
C LEU A 170 19.79 0.53 5.46
N LEU A 171 19.27 -0.67 5.67
CA LEU A 171 17.84 -0.88 5.86
C LEU A 171 17.29 -0.25 7.13
N LYS A 172 17.89 -0.59 8.27
CA LYS A 172 17.43 -0.10 9.57
C LYS A 172 17.48 1.43 9.70
N PRO A 173 18.56 2.13 9.33
CA PRO A 173 18.63 3.59 9.35
C PRO A 173 17.62 4.28 8.43
N LEU A 174 17.17 3.63 7.36
CA LEU A 174 16.14 4.16 6.46
C LEU A 174 14.73 3.89 6.98
N PHE A 175 14.51 2.72 7.53
CA PHE A 175 13.18 2.22 7.92
C PHE A 175 12.73 2.75 9.28
N GLU A 176 13.57 2.70 10.31
CA GLU A 176 13.20 3.06 11.68
C GLU A 176 12.67 4.50 11.81
N PRO A 177 13.30 5.53 11.22
CA PRO A 177 12.78 6.89 11.30
C PRO A 177 11.41 7.06 10.66
N VAL A 178 11.20 6.40 9.52
CA VAL A 178 9.92 6.43 8.80
C VAL A 178 8.82 5.76 9.63
N LEU A 179 9.08 4.56 10.10
CA LEU A 179 8.12 3.82 10.93
C LEU A 179 7.82 4.55 12.24
N HIS A 180 8.84 5.14 12.87
CA HIS A 180 8.65 5.95 14.08
C HIS A 180 7.69 7.12 13.83
N GLU A 181 7.85 7.82 12.72
CA GLU A 181 6.99 8.95 12.37
C GLU A 181 5.56 8.49 12.09
N TYR A 182 5.36 7.37 11.39
CA TYR A 182 4.01 6.84 11.16
C TYR A 182 3.34 6.36 12.46
N LEU A 183 4.08 5.73 13.37
CA LEU A 183 3.58 5.35 14.68
C LEU A 183 3.31 6.57 15.61
N ARG A 184 3.88 7.74 15.30
CA ARG A 184 3.51 9.00 15.94
C ARG A 184 2.16 9.51 15.43
N ILE A 185 1.94 9.41 14.11
CA ILE A 185 0.67 9.80 13.48
C ILE A 185 -0.43 8.83 13.87
N PHE A 186 -0.17 7.55 13.80
CA PHE A 186 -1.09 6.46 14.11
C PHE A 186 -0.54 5.65 15.30
N PRO A 187 -1.00 5.94 16.54
CA PRO A 187 -0.54 5.19 17.71
C PRO A 187 -0.83 3.69 17.65
N GLN A 188 -1.85 3.28 16.89
CA GLN A 188 -2.19 1.89 16.67
C GLN A 188 -1.32 1.30 15.56
N THR A 189 -0.74 0.13 15.81
CA THR A 189 -0.03 -0.63 14.80
C THR A 189 -1.04 -1.32 13.87
N PRO A 190 -0.74 -1.41 12.56
CA PRO A 190 -1.64 -2.09 11.61
C PRO A 190 -1.67 -3.60 11.83
N ALA A 191 -0.59 -4.16 12.38
CA ALA A 191 -0.41 -5.58 12.70
C ALA A 191 0.56 -5.74 13.86
N THR A 192 0.76 -6.96 14.32
CA THR A 192 1.83 -7.32 15.28
C THR A 192 3.15 -7.61 14.55
N HIS A 193 3.08 -7.98 13.29
CA HIS A 193 4.23 -8.31 12.45
C HIS A 193 4.03 -7.72 11.05
N LEU A 194 4.99 -6.92 10.59
CA LEU A 194 5.10 -6.46 9.21
C LEU A 194 6.23 -7.18 8.50
N PHE A 195 5.97 -7.59 7.29
CA PHE A 195 6.88 -8.40 6.52
C PHE A 195 7.17 -7.75 5.15
N PHE A 196 8.45 -7.63 4.82
CA PHE A 196 8.92 -7.02 3.58
C PHE A 196 9.78 -8.01 2.79
N ALA A 197 9.49 -8.19 1.50
CA ALA A 197 10.36 -8.91 0.59
C ALA A 197 11.02 -7.95 -0.40
N PHE A 198 12.32 -8.10 -0.56
CA PHE A 198 13.10 -7.37 -1.55
C PHE A 198 13.68 -8.32 -2.56
N PHE A 199 13.50 -8.04 -3.85
CA PHE A 199 14.13 -8.80 -4.92
C PHE A 199 14.39 -7.93 -6.15
N HIS A 200 15.29 -8.40 -7.01
CA HIS A 200 15.59 -7.70 -8.26
C HIS A 200 14.49 -7.94 -9.30
N GLY A 201 14.07 -6.88 -9.96
CA GLY A 201 13.10 -6.87 -11.04
C GLY A 201 13.54 -6.00 -12.20
N ALA A 202 12.74 -5.95 -13.26
CA ALA A 202 13.01 -5.08 -14.40
C ALA A 202 12.76 -3.60 -14.10
N GLU A 203 11.91 -3.31 -13.11
CA GLU A 203 11.47 -1.97 -12.73
C GLU A 203 11.43 -1.83 -11.20
N ASP A 204 11.56 -0.60 -10.74
CA ASP A 204 11.35 -0.25 -9.35
C ASP A 204 9.83 -0.22 -9.09
N ASN A 205 9.36 -1.08 -8.19
CA ASN A 205 7.94 -1.20 -7.87
C ASN A 205 7.73 -1.65 -6.43
N GLY A 206 6.56 -1.33 -5.87
CA GLY A 206 6.07 -1.84 -4.59
C GLY A 206 4.66 -2.38 -4.72
N GLU A 207 4.35 -3.42 -3.95
CA GLU A 207 2.99 -3.94 -3.82
C GLU A 207 2.70 -4.22 -2.35
N GLY A 208 1.72 -3.48 -1.81
CA GLY A 208 1.26 -3.62 -0.43
C GLY A 208 0.18 -4.69 -0.32
N PHE A 209 0.30 -5.52 0.73
CA PHE A 209 -0.69 -6.48 1.18
C PHE A 209 -1.12 -6.15 2.62
N LEU A 210 -1.94 -6.98 3.24
CA LEU A 210 -2.47 -6.70 4.56
C LEU A 210 -1.37 -6.47 5.61
N ASN A 211 -0.43 -7.42 5.76
CA ASN A 211 0.66 -7.36 6.73
C ASN A 211 2.04 -7.53 6.06
N SER A 212 2.10 -7.50 4.76
CA SER A 212 3.31 -7.72 3.98
C SER A 212 3.40 -6.78 2.79
N THR A 213 4.63 -6.52 2.34
CA THR A 213 4.93 -5.67 1.19
C THR A 213 6.05 -6.29 0.39
N THR A 214 5.92 -6.27 -0.92
CA THR A 214 7.01 -6.59 -1.83
C THR A 214 7.61 -5.32 -2.40
N LEU A 215 8.92 -5.33 -2.58
CA LEU A 215 9.68 -4.24 -3.18
C LEU A 215 10.61 -4.84 -4.23
N THR A 216 10.40 -4.45 -5.47
CA THR A 216 11.32 -4.78 -6.56
C THR A 216 12.16 -3.58 -6.91
N THR A 217 13.42 -3.82 -7.26
CA THR A 217 14.32 -2.79 -7.73
C THR A 217 15.13 -3.30 -8.90
N SER A 218 15.39 -2.38 -9.82
CA SER A 218 16.28 -2.63 -10.95
C SER A 218 17.76 -2.68 -10.54
N ASP A 219 18.11 -1.95 -9.48
CA ASP A 219 19.45 -1.85 -8.92
C ASP A 219 19.50 -2.31 -7.46
N PRO A 220 20.64 -2.88 -6.99
CA PRO A 220 20.84 -3.21 -5.59
C PRO A 220 20.67 -2.00 -4.66
N ILE A 221 20.20 -2.24 -3.43
CA ILE A 221 20.17 -1.20 -2.39
C ILE A 221 21.60 -0.74 -2.10
N SER A 222 21.86 0.51 -2.36
CA SER A 222 23.17 1.13 -2.18
C SER A 222 23.04 2.58 -1.73
N PRO A 223 24.12 3.20 -1.23
CA PRO A 223 24.12 4.62 -0.92
C PRO A 223 23.77 5.53 -2.11
N LYS A 224 23.96 5.05 -3.35
CA LYS A 224 23.71 5.83 -4.57
C LYS A 224 22.21 5.98 -4.89
N ASN A 225 21.43 4.94 -4.67
CA ASN A 225 19.98 4.93 -4.94
C ASN A 225 19.13 4.99 -3.66
N ARG A 226 19.76 5.27 -2.50
CA ARG A 226 19.08 5.28 -1.19
C ARG A 226 17.84 6.19 -1.15
N ILE A 227 17.84 7.29 -1.91
CA ILE A 227 16.70 8.24 -1.92
C ILE A 227 15.48 7.62 -2.57
N LEU A 228 15.65 6.95 -3.70
CA LEU A 228 14.59 6.19 -4.36
C LEU A 228 14.04 5.12 -3.42
N TRP A 229 14.93 4.34 -2.82
CA TRP A 229 14.58 3.31 -1.83
C TRP A 229 13.81 3.86 -0.64
N THR A 230 14.29 4.96 -0.06
CA THR A 230 13.66 5.58 1.10
C THR A 230 12.25 6.05 0.76
N ASN A 231 12.06 6.61 -0.44
CA ASN A 231 10.74 7.06 -0.88
C ASN A 231 9.79 5.88 -1.09
N LEU A 232 10.21 4.88 -1.86
CA LEU A 232 9.41 3.69 -2.14
C LEU A 232 9.05 2.97 -0.82
N LEU A 233 10.03 2.78 0.05
CA LEU A 233 9.83 2.18 1.35
C LEU A 233 8.84 2.97 2.22
N ALA A 234 8.98 4.30 2.28
CA ALA A 234 8.07 5.15 3.04
C ALA A 234 6.63 5.10 2.48
N HIS A 235 6.49 5.07 1.16
CA HIS A 235 5.21 4.92 0.47
C HIS A 235 4.53 3.61 0.86
N GLU A 236 5.21 2.49 0.69
CA GLU A 236 4.65 1.17 0.94
C GLU A 236 4.37 0.91 2.43
N ILE A 237 5.19 1.44 3.34
CA ILE A 237 4.89 1.36 4.77
C ILE A 237 3.60 2.11 5.11
N PHE A 238 3.35 3.27 4.48
CA PHE A 238 2.15 4.05 4.76
C PHE A 238 0.87 3.33 4.32
N HIS A 239 0.94 2.52 3.28
CA HIS A 239 -0.18 1.72 2.81
C HIS A 239 -0.71 0.73 3.85
N HIS A 240 0.08 0.30 4.85
CA HIS A 240 -0.45 -0.52 5.94
C HIS A 240 -1.54 0.20 6.75
N TRP A 241 -1.53 1.54 6.78
CA TRP A 241 -2.61 2.34 7.35
C TRP A 241 -3.59 2.82 6.28
N ASN A 242 -3.11 3.48 5.22
CA ASN A 242 -3.93 4.03 4.13
C ASN A 242 -4.12 3.00 3.01
N GLY A 243 -5.13 2.19 3.12
CA GLY A 243 -5.44 1.02 2.28
C GLY A 243 -5.58 -0.26 3.10
N GLY A 244 -4.65 -0.54 4.02
CA GLY A 244 -4.71 -1.71 4.89
C GLY A 244 -5.78 -1.61 5.98
N LEU A 245 -5.74 -0.56 6.78
CA LEU A 245 -6.76 -0.26 7.82
C LEU A 245 -7.85 0.68 7.30
N LEU A 246 -7.49 1.77 6.65
CA LEU A 246 -8.42 2.70 6.00
C LEU A 246 -8.83 2.16 4.63
N VAL A 247 -9.72 1.19 4.61
CA VAL A 247 -10.17 0.52 3.38
C VAL A 247 -11.25 1.35 2.70
N PRO A 248 -11.05 1.79 1.43
CA PRO A 248 -12.08 2.50 0.71
C PRO A 248 -13.22 1.58 0.26
N ALA A 249 -14.45 2.13 0.21
CA ALA A 249 -15.61 1.44 -0.34
C ALA A 249 -15.66 1.50 -1.87
N GLU A 250 -15.07 2.54 -2.45
CA GLU A 250 -15.07 2.86 -3.88
C GLU A 250 -13.64 3.17 -4.32
N ASP A 251 -12.83 2.14 -4.51
CA ASP A 251 -11.40 2.28 -4.82
C ASP A 251 -11.17 3.15 -6.07
N GLU A 252 -12.00 2.98 -7.10
CA GLU A 252 -11.93 3.78 -8.32
C GLU A 252 -12.05 5.29 -8.07
N LYS A 253 -12.89 5.71 -7.09
CA LYS A 253 -13.12 7.14 -6.78
C LYS A 253 -12.11 7.68 -5.77
N THR A 254 -11.41 6.83 -5.08
CA THR A 254 -10.54 7.22 -3.96
C THR A 254 -9.06 6.97 -4.23
N SER A 255 -8.70 6.41 -5.38
CA SER A 255 -7.31 6.09 -5.75
C SER A 255 -6.38 7.31 -5.67
N TRP A 256 -6.84 8.51 -6.03
CA TRP A 256 -6.07 9.74 -5.86
C TRP A 256 -5.71 10.02 -4.39
N PHE A 257 -6.57 9.61 -3.45
CA PHE A 257 -6.32 9.74 -2.02
C PHE A 257 -5.45 8.58 -1.53
N SER A 258 -5.80 7.35 -1.90
CA SER A 258 -5.04 6.17 -1.48
C SER A 258 -3.59 6.25 -1.91
N GLU A 259 -3.32 6.64 -3.16
CA GLU A 259 -1.96 6.75 -3.68
C GLU A 259 -1.33 8.13 -3.46
N GLY A 260 -2.06 9.19 -3.80
CA GLY A 260 -1.51 10.54 -3.77
C GLY A 260 -1.27 11.05 -2.36
N VAL A 261 -2.17 10.78 -1.40
CA VAL A 261 -1.92 11.11 0.01
C VAL A 261 -0.80 10.23 0.56
N THR A 262 -0.72 8.96 0.20
CA THR A 262 0.39 8.08 0.58
C THR A 262 1.73 8.65 0.10
N GLU A 263 1.83 9.02 -1.17
CA GLU A 263 3.05 9.60 -1.74
C GLU A 263 3.39 10.95 -1.11
N TYR A 264 2.39 11.82 -0.86
CA TYR A 264 2.60 13.08 -0.14
C TYR A 264 3.13 12.84 1.28
N MET A 265 2.53 11.92 2.02
CA MET A 265 2.95 11.59 3.39
C MET A 265 4.32 10.92 3.41
N ALA A 266 4.66 10.09 2.43
CA ALA A 266 5.99 9.51 2.26
C ALA A 266 7.04 10.61 2.06
N ASN A 267 6.86 11.50 1.08
CA ASN A 267 7.76 12.61 0.79
C ASN A 267 7.94 13.54 2.01
N ARG A 268 6.84 13.86 2.68
CA ARG A 268 6.85 14.70 3.89
C ARG A 268 7.59 14.00 5.04
N THR A 269 7.35 12.71 5.25
CA THR A 269 7.99 11.93 6.32
C THR A 269 9.50 11.83 6.13
N ILE A 270 9.96 11.48 4.93
CA ILE A 270 11.42 11.40 4.68
C ILE A 270 12.12 12.77 4.78
N SER A 271 11.42 13.87 4.49
CA SER A 271 11.92 15.21 4.73
C SER A 271 11.97 15.53 6.24
N ARG A 272 10.91 15.25 6.98
CA ARG A 272 10.82 15.53 8.43
C ARG A 272 11.80 14.73 9.26
N THR A 273 12.10 13.51 8.85
CA THR A 273 13.07 12.63 9.50
C THR A 273 14.52 12.95 9.13
N GLY A 274 14.73 13.88 8.19
CA GLY A 274 16.06 14.28 7.72
C GLY A 274 16.73 13.28 6.78
N LEU A 275 15.97 12.30 6.27
CA LEU A 275 16.46 11.34 5.27
C LEU A 275 16.70 12.00 3.91
N ILE A 276 15.95 13.07 3.61
CA ILE A 276 16.21 13.97 2.48
C ILE A 276 16.28 15.43 2.96
N SER A 277 16.94 16.26 2.17
CA SER A 277 16.96 17.72 2.42
C SER A 277 15.63 18.37 2.05
N THR A 278 15.37 19.57 2.58
CA THR A 278 14.21 20.38 2.18
C THR A 278 14.25 20.71 0.69
N GLU A 279 15.43 21.01 0.17
CA GLU A 279 15.59 21.30 -1.25
C GLU A 279 15.13 20.11 -2.11
N LEU A 280 15.55 18.91 -1.75
CA LEU A 280 15.10 17.70 -2.48
C LEU A 280 13.59 17.46 -2.34
N PHE A 281 13.00 17.72 -1.16
CA PHE A 281 11.55 17.68 -1.00
C PHE A 281 10.86 18.66 -1.97
N LEU A 282 11.36 19.90 -2.10
CA LEU A 282 10.80 20.87 -3.05
C LEU A 282 10.96 20.42 -4.50
N ARG A 283 12.11 19.83 -4.89
CA ARG A 283 12.29 19.26 -6.23
C ARG A 283 11.31 18.13 -6.53
N LYS A 284 11.03 17.30 -5.54
CA LYS A 284 10.00 16.24 -5.70
C LYS A 284 8.61 16.86 -5.88
N LEU A 285 8.27 17.88 -5.10
CA LEU A 285 7.00 18.59 -5.24
C LEU A 285 6.89 19.28 -6.61
N GLU A 286 7.97 19.90 -7.10
CA GLU A 286 8.04 20.46 -8.47
C GLU A 286 7.75 19.42 -9.54
N ALA A 287 8.36 18.23 -9.44
CA ALA A 287 8.12 17.14 -10.37
C ALA A 287 6.65 16.69 -10.36
N HIS A 288 6.03 16.61 -9.19
CA HIS A 288 4.60 16.28 -9.08
C HIS A 288 3.71 17.39 -9.66
N VAL A 289 4.04 18.66 -9.44
CA VAL A 289 3.29 19.79 -10.05
C VAL A 289 3.42 19.76 -11.57
N ALA A 290 4.61 19.56 -12.11
CA ALA A 290 4.83 19.45 -13.56
C ALA A 290 4.04 18.27 -14.17
N MET A 291 4.03 17.12 -13.52
CA MET A 291 3.30 15.95 -14.00
C MET A 291 1.77 16.15 -13.88
N TYR A 292 1.29 16.85 -12.83
CA TYR A 292 -0.11 17.25 -12.70
C TYR A 292 -0.52 18.21 -13.82
N ASP A 293 0.31 19.21 -14.14
CA ASP A 293 0.05 20.14 -15.25
C ASP A 293 0.03 19.41 -16.58
N TYR A 294 0.97 18.47 -16.81
CA TYR A 294 0.94 17.61 -17.99
C TYR A 294 -0.40 16.86 -18.10
N TRP A 295 -0.85 16.21 -17.04
CA TRP A 295 -2.13 15.51 -17.03
C TRP A 295 -3.32 16.46 -17.28
N MET A 296 -3.30 17.65 -16.70
CA MET A 296 -4.39 18.62 -16.88
C MET A 296 -4.56 19.04 -18.34
N TRP A 297 -3.47 19.20 -19.09
CA TRP A 297 -3.48 19.83 -20.40
C TRP A 297 -3.24 18.89 -21.56
N ALA A 298 -2.64 17.73 -21.35
CA ALA A 298 -2.39 16.77 -22.43
C ALA A 298 -3.69 16.14 -22.95
N PRO A 299 -3.91 16.11 -24.26
CA PRO A 299 -5.19 15.70 -24.87
C PRO A 299 -5.73 14.35 -24.43
N PRO A 300 -4.91 13.29 -24.20
CA PRO A 300 -5.43 11.98 -23.81
C PRO A 300 -6.21 12.00 -22.48
N PHE A 301 -5.88 12.92 -21.56
CA PHE A 301 -6.40 12.93 -20.19
C PHE A 301 -7.57 13.91 -19.97
N GLN A 302 -7.95 14.71 -20.96
CA GLN A 302 -8.88 15.84 -20.78
C GLN A 302 -10.30 15.47 -20.33
N LYS A 303 -10.66 14.19 -20.32
CA LYS A 303 -12.01 13.73 -19.98
C LYS A 303 -12.15 13.21 -18.54
N THR A 304 -11.06 13.09 -17.80
CA THR A 304 -11.04 12.43 -16.49
C THR A 304 -10.82 13.45 -15.37
N THR A 305 -11.51 13.30 -14.24
CA THR A 305 -11.29 14.05 -13.00
C THR A 305 -10.34 13.30 -12.08
N LEU A 306 -9.85 13.92 -11.00
CA LEU A 306 -9.06 13.21 -10.00
C LEU A 306 -9.85 12.05 -9.37
N GLU A 307 -11.13 12.27 -9.04
CA GLU A 307 -12.02 11.24 -8.52
C GLU A 307 -12.22 10.09 -9.53
N GLY A 308 -12.33 10.39 -10.82
CA GLY A 308 -12.54 9.38 -11.86
C GLY A 308 -11.28 8.69 -12.38
N ALA A 309 -10.10 9.17 -11.99
CA ALA A 309 -8.83 8.67 -12.52
C ALA A 309 -8.52 7.21 -12.14
N GLY A 310 -9.04 6.75 -11.00
CA GLY A 310 -8.86 5.37 -10.55
C GLY A 310 -9.59 4.33 -11.39
N GLY A 311 -10.58 4.71 -12.21
CA GLY A 311 -11.26 3.78 -13.13
C GLY A 311 -10.35 3.17 -14.21
N ASP A 312 -9.24 3.86 -14.52
CA ASP A 312 -8.11 3.32 -15.29
C ASP A 312 -6.82 3.89 -14.69
N LYS A 313 -6.40 3.29 -13.58
CA LYS A 313 -5.28 3.75 -12.77
C LYS A 313 -3.97 3.77 -13.56
N ASP A 314 -3.72 2.77 -14.39
CA ASP A 314 -2.47 2.64 -15.13
C ASP A 314 -2.36 3.76 -16.18
N PHE A 315 -3.41 4.01 -16.93
CA PHE A 315 -3.45 5.11 -17.89
C PHE A 315 -3.39 6.49 -17.19
N ASN A 316 -4.09 6.64 -16.07
CA ASN A 316 -4.18 7.90 -15.33
C ASN A 316 -3.16 8.01 -14.17
N ARG A 317 -2.05 7.27 -14.19
CA ARG A 317 -0.99 7.38 -13.15
C ARG A 317 -0.60 8.82 -12.82
N PRO A 318 -0.42 9.74 -13.79
CA PRO A 318 -0.12 11.15 -13.48
C PRO A 318 -1.17 11.82 -12.60
N ALA A 319 -2.45 11.52 -12.80
CA ALA A 319 -3.53 12.05 -11.97
C ALA A 319 -3.54 11.42 -10.58
N VAL A 320 -3.51 10.08 -10.52
CA VAL A 320 -3.65 9.33 -9.28
C VAL A 320 -2.49 9.63 -8.33
N TYR A 321 -1.25 9.59 -8.81
CA TYR A 321 -0.08 9.86 -7.99
C TYR A 321 0.21 11.36 -7.88
N SER A 322 0.58 12.01 -8.98
CA SER A 322 1.04 13.39 -8.93
C SER A 322 -0.08 14.39 -8.68
N GLY A 323 -1.22 14.23 -9.36
CA GLY A 323 -2.42 15.02 -9.07
C GLY A 323 -2.91 14.82 -7.63
N GLY A 324 -2.85 13.59 -7.14
CA GLY A 324 -3.17 13.27 -5.75
C GLY A 324 -2.20 13.91 -4.74
N VAL A 325 -0.87 13.93 -5.01
CA VAL A 325 0.11 14.65 -4.19
C VAL A 325 -0.18 16.15 -4.13
N VAL A 326 -0.44 16.77 -5.28
CA VAL A 326 -0.75 18.20 -5.34
C VAL A 326 -2.07 18.52 -4.62
N ALA A 327 -3.09 17.66 -4.76
CA ALA A 327 -4.36 17.81 -4.05
C ALA A 327 -4.16 17.62 -2.53
N ALA A 328 -3.38 16.64 -2.09
CA ALA A 328 -3.05 16.42 -0.68
C ALA A 328 -2.27 17.60 -0.07
N PHE A 329 -1.28 18.12 -0.78
CA PHE A 329 -0.54 19.31 -0.37
C PHE A 329 -1.45 20.53 -0.22
N CYS A 330 -2.32 20.78 -1.20
CA CYS A 330 -3.29 21.89 -1.13
C CYS A 330 -4.32 21.68 -0.03
N LEU A 331 -4.79 20.45 0.19
CA LEU A 331 -5.72 20.14 1.28
C LEU A 331 -5.06 20.33 2.65
N ASP A 332 -3.85 19.84 2.85
CA ASP A 332 -3.08 20.01 4.10
C ASP A 332 -2.83 21.50 4.39
N THR A 333 -2.40 22.26 3.39
CA THR A 333 -2.18 23.69 3.50
C THR A 333 -3.48 24.43 3.84
N LYS A 334 -4.59 24.06 3.18
CA LYS A 334 -5.91 24.66 3.44
C LYS A 334 -6.41 24.35 4.85
N ILE A 335 -6.28 23.11 5.31
CA ILE A 335 -6.59 22.73 6.71
C ILE A 335 -5.82 23.61 7.67
N GLN A 336 -4.51 23.71 7.49
CA GLN A 336 -3.64 24.50 8.37
C GLN A 336 -3.96 25.99 8.36
N THR A 337 -4.23 26.56 7.18
CA THR A 337 -4.58 27.98 7.04
C THR A 337 -5.92 28.29 7.70
N GLN A 338 -6.95 27.49 7.46
CA GLN A 338 -8.28 27.69 8.03
C GLN A 338 -8.32 27.52 9.55
N THR A 339 -7.45 26.72 10.11
CA THR A 339 -7.39 26.45 11.55
C THR A 339 -6.30 27.25 12.28
N GLY A 340 -5.68 28.23 11.62
CA GLY A 340 -4.55 28.99 12.18
C GLY A 340 -3.35 28.10 12.57
N GLY A 341 -3.19 26.97 11.86
CA GLY A 341 -2.11 25.99 12.12
C GLY A 341 -2.40 25.02 13.26
N SER A 342 -3.60 24.98 13.83
CA SER A 342 -3.94 24.06 14.92
C SER A 342 -4.24 22.63 14.43
N ARG A 343 -4.64 22.46 13.17
CA ARG A 343 -4.94 21.18 12.53
C ARG A 343 -4.14 20.99 11.24
N THR A 344 -3.98 19.74 10.85
CA THR A 344 -3.24 19.30 9.68
C THR A 344 -3.94 18.13 8.99
N LEU A 345 -3.43 17.68 7.86
CA LEU A 345 -3.88 16.44 7.21
C LEU A 345 -3.72 15.21 8.12
N GLU A 346 -2.76 15.22 9.05
CA GLU A 346 -2.63 14.14 10.04
C GLU A 346 -3.85 14.02 10.95
N ASP A 347 -4.45 15.17 11.35
CA ASP A 347 -5.69 15.17 12.16
C ASP A 347 -6.87 14.56 11.40
N LEU A 348 -6.96 14.82 10.09
CA LEU A 348 -7.96 14.17 9.22
C LEU A 348 -7.73 12.66 9.14
N LEU A 349 -6.51 12.24 8.89
CA LEU A 349 -6.16 10.82 8.84
C LEU A 349 -6.42 10.10 10.16
N GLN A 350 -6.14 10.74 11.30
CA GLN A 350 -6.44 10.21 12.64
C GLN A 350 -7.95 10.10 12.87
N LEU A 351 -8.74 11.10 12.47
CA LEU A 351 -10.19 11.05 12.56
C LEU A 351 -10.77 9.91 11.72
N MET A 352 -10.31 9.78 10.48
CA MET A 352 -10.69 8.68 9.60
C MET A 352 -10.30 7.32 10.18
N MET A 353 -9.09 7.21 10.76
CA MET A 353 -8.65 5.99 11.42
C MET A 353 -9.58 5.58 12.55
N GLN A 354 -9.99 6.52 13.40
CA GLN A 354 -10.93 6.26 14.50
C GLN A 354 -12.32 5.84 13.99
N ARG A 355 -12.79 6.44 12.89
CA ARG A 355 -14.14 6.20 12.36
C ARG A 355 -14.24 4.92 11.55
N TYR A 356 -13.22 4.60 10.80
CA TYR A 356 -13.24 3.52 9.81
C TYR A 356 -12.20 2.45 10.11
N GLY A 357 -10.94 2.82 10.20
CA GLY A 357 -9.84 1.86 10.33
C GLY A 357 -9.97 0.95 11.55
N LEU A 358 -10.22 1.53 12.73
CA LEU A 358 -10.36 0.77 13.96
C LEU A 358 -11.73 0.08 14.12
N THR A 359 -12.70 0.45 13.31
CA THR A 359 -14.05 -0.13 13.35
C THR A 359 -14.29 -1.15 12.25
N GLY A 360 -13.34 -1.33 11.32
CA GLY A 360 -13.47 -2.17 10.16
C GLY A 360 -14.51 -1.68 9.13
N LYS A 361 -14.95 -0.43 9.24
CA LYS A 361 -15.89 0.18 8.29
C LYS A 361 -15.13 0.72 7.10
N GLN A 362 -15.71 0.56 5.92
CA GLN A 362 -15.22 1.22 4.72
C GLN A 362 -15.62 2.70 4.67
N TRP A 363 -14.84 3.51 3.98
CA TRP A 363 -15.10 4.93 3.75
C TRP A 363 -15.19 5.24 2.26
N GLY A 364 -15.89 6.30 1.90
CA GLY A 364 -16.03 6.75 0.51
C GLY A 364 -15.76 8.23 0.37
N SER A 365 -15.84 8.74 -0.86
CA SER A 365 -15.55 10.14 -1.22
C SER A 365 -16.39 11.16 -0.40
N ASP A 366 -17.66 10.86 -0.15
CA ASP A 366 -18.52 11.77 0.66
C ASP A 366 -18.14 11.76 2.15
N ASN A 367 -17.66 10.62 2.66
CA ASN A 367 -17.13 10.55 4.02
C ASN A 367 -15.91 11.45 4.17
N LEU A 368 -15.00 11.41 3.19
CA LEU A 368 -13.80 12.25 3.18
C LEU A 368 -14.14 13.74 3.21
N VAL A 369 -15.09 14.19 2.39
CA VAL A 369 -15.54 15.60 2.36
C VAL A 369 -16.08 16.04 3.74
N ARG A 370 -16.95 15.22 4.33
CA ARG A 370 -17.52 15.47 5.66
C ARG A 370 -16.43 15.56 6.73
N ASP A 371 -15.53 14.59 6.77
CA ASP A 371 -14.52 14.48 7.81
C ASP A 371 -13.46 15.59 7.70
N ALA A 372 -13.09 15.98 6.46
CA ALA A 372 -12.22 17.12 6.22
C ALA A 372 -12.88 18.45 6.66
N SER A 373 -14.17 18.61 6.40
CA SER A 373 -14.93 19.79 6.84
C SER A 373 -15.03 19.86 8.35
N GLU A 374 -15.21 18.72 9.02
CA GLU A 374 -15.26 18.66 10.49
C GLU A 374 -13.91 19.03 11.14
N VAL A 375 -12.81 18.50 10.61
CA VAL A 375 -11.45 18.82 11.13
C VAL A 375 -11.13 20.30 11.02
N THR A 376 -11.57 20.94 9.95
CA THR A 376 -11.34 22.38 9.74
C THR A 376 -12.34 23.27 10.47
N GLY A 377 -13.54 22.77 10.79
CA GLY A 377 -14.68 23.57 11.21
C GLY A 377 -15.25 24.45 10.08
N VAL A 378 -14.85 24.22 8.82
CA VAL A 378 -15.28 24.96 7.63
C VAL A 378 -15.73 23.97 6.57
N ASP A 379 -16.81 24.29 5.85
CA ASP A 379 -17.27 23.47 4.74
C ASP A 379 -16.24 23.45 3.59
N LEU A 380 -15.69 22.28 3.32
CA LEU A 380 -14.75 22.04 2.22
C LEU A 380 -15.41 21.45 0.98
N SER A 381 -16.74 21.31 0.94
CA SER A 381 -17.47 20.73 -0.19
C SER A 381 -17.14 21.41 -1.52
N ASP A 382 -16.94 22.74 -1.52
CA ASP A 382 -16.56 23.48 -2.73
C ASP A 382 -15.16 23.11 -3.23
N PHE A 383 -14.18 22.89 -2.32
CA PHE A 383 -12.85 22.44 -2.69
C PHE A 383 -12.91 21.08 -3.40
N PHE A 384 -13.60 20.10 -2.82
CA PHE A 384 -13.73 18.77 -3.41
C PHE A 384 -14.54 18.82 -4.71
N ARG A 385 -15.64 19.56 -4.74
CA ARG A 385 -16.46 19.74 -5.95
C ARG A 385 -15.64 20.30 -7.10
N ARG A 386 -14.87 21.36 -6.89
CA ARG A 386 -14.11 22.04 -7.95
C ARG A 386 -12.93 21.23 -8.44
N TYR A 387 -12.11 20.74 -7.53
CA TYR A 387 -10.78 20.24 -7.86
C TYR A 387 -10.69 18.71 -7.94
N ILE A 388 -11.55 18.01 -7.21
CA ILE A 388 -11.53 16.55 -7.15
C ILE A 388 -12.58 15.93 -8.08
N ARG A 389 -13.83 16.44 -7.98
CA ARG A 389 -14.99 15.95 -8.74
C ARG A 389 -15.18 16.62 -10.09
N ASN A 390 -14.62 17.80 -10.26
CA ASN A 390 -14.54 18.51 -11.54
C ASN A 390 -13.08 18.71 -11.95
N ARG A 391 -12.86 19.31 -13.12
CA ARG A 391 -11.53 19.55 -13.68
C ARG A 391 -11.06 20.99 -13.51
N GLU A 392 -11.45 21.66 -12.45
CA GLU A 392 -10.86 22.95 -12.17
C GLU A 392 -9.42 22.79 -11.70
N VAL A 393 -8.52 23.64 -12.20
CA VAL A 393 -7.09 23.57 -11.86
C VAL A 393 -6.89 23.88 -10.39
N LEU A 394 -6.20 23.00 -9.67
CA LEU A 394 -5.82 23.24 -8.27
C LEU A 394 -5.07 24.58 -8.13
N PRO A 395 -5.35 25.37 -7.10
CA PRO A 395 -4.72 26.69 -6.90
C PRO A 395 -3.29 26.55 -6.33
N VAL A 396 -2.42 25.85 -7.05
CA VAL A 396 -1.07 25.43 -6.60
C VAL A 396 -0.26 26.62 -6.11
N LYS A 397 -0.28 27.75 -6.84
CA LYS A 397 0.44 28.96 -6.46
C LYS A 397 -0.04 29.51 -5.12
N THR A 398 -1.34 29.50 -4.86
CA THR A 398 -1.92 29.91 -3.58
C THR A 398 -1.51 28.94 -2.47
N CYS A 399 -1.61 27.64 -2.71
CA CYS A 399 -1.22 26.59 -1.73
C CYS A 399 0.27 26.75 -1.35
N LEU A 400 1.14 26.98 -2.34
CA LEU A 400 2.56 27.21 -2.11
C LEU A 400 2.79 28.50 -1.28
N GLY A 401 2.14 29.61 -1.67
CA GLY A 401 2.24 30.87 -0.95
C GLY A 401 1.80 30.77 0.51
N ASP A 402 0.68 30.08 0.76
CA ASP A 402 0.18 29.83 2.11
C ASP A 402 1.12 28.93 2.93
N ALA A 403 1.87 28.04 2.27
CA ALA A 403 2.90 27.19 2.90
C ALA A 403 4.27 27.88 3.02
N GLY A 404 4.41 29.14 2.60
CA GLY A 404 5.64 29.91 2.70
C GLY A 404 6.67 29.65 1.60
N PHE A 405 6.17 29.26 0.44
CA PHE A 405 6.97 29.05 -0.77
C PHE A 405 6.54 30.02 -1.88
N ASP A 406 7.51 30.43 -2.67
CA ASP A 406 7.25 31.14 -3.93
C ASP A 406 7.34 30.18 -5.09
N ALA A 407 6.43 30.29 -6.04
CA ALA A 407 6.46 29.54 -7.27
C ALA A 407 6.67 30.48 -8.46
N ALA A 408 7.76 30.29 -9.16
CA ALA A 408 7.95 30.80 -10.49
C ALA A 408 7.58 29.68 -11.48
N LEU A 409 6.58 29.93 -12.34
CA LEU A 409 6.41 29.10 -13.52
C LEU A 409 7.46 29.59 -14.53
N SER A 410 8.36 28.72 -14.95
CA SER A 410 9.31 29.09 -15.98
C SER A 410 8.56 29.18 -17.32
N ASP A 411 8.59 30.33 -17.94
CA ASP A 411 7.97 30.60 -19.24
C ASP A 411 8.55 29.73 -20.36
N TYR A 412 9.66 29.01 -20.12
CA TYR A 412 10.44 28.37 -21.17
C TYR A 412 10.38 26.83 -21.25
N ALA A 413 9.91 26.14 -20.22
CA ALA A 413 9.81 24.69 -20.26
C ALA A 413 8.61 24.14 -19.46
N GLY A 414 7.75 25.01 -18.92
CA GLY A 414 6.63 24.57 -18.09
C GLY A 414 7.04 23.92 -16.76
N GLU A 415 8.32 23.91 -16.42
CA GLU A 415 8.78 23.37 -15.15
C GLU A 415 8.57 24.37 -14.03
N PRO A 416 7.76 24.04 -13.00
CA PRO A 416 7.62 24.90 -11.84
C PRO A 416 8.92 24.97 -11.05
N PHE A 417 9.27 26.15 -10.62
CA PHE A 417 10.42 26.39 -9.76
C PHE A 417 9.93 26.87 -8.40
N ILE A 418 10.14 26.06 -7.35
CA ILE A 418 9.66 26.35 -6.01
C ILE A 418 10.83 26.82 -5.13
N THR A 419 10.70 27.98 -4.53
CA THR A 419 11.71 28.55 -3.61
C THR A 419 11.10 28.92 -2.27
N LEU A 420 11.96 29.17 -1.29
CA LEU A 420 11.52 29.64 0.02
C LEU A 420 11.17 31.12 -0.05
N GLN A 421 10.03 31.51 0.52
CA GLN A 421 9.73 32.94 0.74
C GLN A 421 10.73 33.56 1.71
N GLU A 422 11.19 34.74 1.42
CA GLU A 422 12.06 35.52 2.32
C GLU A 422 11.32 35.99 3.58
N HIS A 423 10.05 36.45 3.39
CA HIS A 423 9.23 37.03 4.44
C HIS A 423 7.86 36.32 4.57
N PRO A 424 7.83 35.04 4.95
CA PRO A 424 6.57 34.31 5.09
C PRO A 424 5.78 34.77 6.32
N SER A 425 4.46 34.69 6.27
CA SER A 425 3.58 34.92 7.43
C SER A 425 3.91 33.93 8.58
N LEU A 426 3.44 34.21 9.79
CA LEU A 426 3.62 33.30 10.93
C LEU A 426 3.02 31.92 10.66
N THR A 427 1.81 31.86 10.07
CA THR A 427 1.16 30.62 9.67
C THR A 427 2.00 29.90 8.63
N ALA A 428 2.45 30.58 7.58
CA ALA A 428 3.30 30.01 6.55
C ALA A 428 4.63 29.46 7.09
N ARG A 429 5.26 30.16 8.06
CA ARG A 429 6.45 29.64 8.78
C ARG A 429 6.15 28.35 9.53
N SER A 430 4.98 28.27 10.18
CA SER A 430 4.55 27.08 10.91
C SER A 430 4.33 25.90 9.97
N ILE A 431 3.62 26.12 8.85
CA ILE A 431 3.38 25.09 7.83
C ILE A 431 4.72 24.59 7.27
N ARG A 432 5.59 25.51 6.86
CA ARG A 432 6.92 25.19 6.32
C ARG A 432 7.79 24.41 7.32
N ALA A 433 7.75 24.79 8.60
CA ALA A 433 8.51 24.08 9.64
C ALA A 433 8.04 22.64 9.84
N ARG A 434 6.77 22.36 9.64
CA ARG A 434 6.21 20.99 9.72
C ARG A 434 6.59 20.11 8.53
N LEU A 435 6.89 20.72 7.40
CA LEU A 435 7.40 20.00 6.21
C LEU A 435 8.88 19.66 6.34
N ARG A 436 9.67 20.49 7.08
CA ARG A 436 11.14 20.40 7.16
C ARG A 436 11.68 19.51 8.28
N GLY A 437 10.86 19.18 9.29
CA GLY A 437 11.36 18.55 10.51
C GLY A 437 12.11 19.50 11.47
N ARG A 438 12.29 19.08 12.72
CA ARG A 438 12.87 19.94 13.79
C ARG A 438 14.39 20.16 13.66
N ASN A 439 15.08 19.37 12.86
CA ASN A 439 16.54 19.38 12.76
C ASN A 439 17.08 20.01 11.46
N ALA A 440 16.24 20.56 10.61
CA ALA A 440 16.68 21.27 9.42
C ALA A 440 17.07 22.72 9.80
N ARG A 441 18.35 22.94 10.12
CA ARG A 441 18.96 24.27 10.18
C ARG A 441 19.31 24.75 8.77
#